data_5ed5f253e397be669626baebc7359671
#
_entry.id   5ed5f253e397be669626baebc7359671
#
_cell.length_a   1.000
_cell.length_b   1.000
_cell.length_c   1.000
_cell.angle_alpha   90.00
_cell.angle_beta   90.00
_cell.angle_gamma   90.00
#
_symmetry.space_group_name_H-M   'P 1'
#
loop_
_entity.id
_entity.type
_entity.pdbx_description
1 polymer ?
#
loop_
_entity_poly.entity_id
_entity_poly.type
_entity_poly.pdbx_seq_one_letter_code
_entity_poly.pdbx_strand_id
1 'polypeptide(L)'
;MNSKKLIFLLGVMILATGTLAAQNFKYIGADKCKMCHNKPDKGEQYNKWKAGPHANAMSSLSAEEAKDPKCLKCHSTAAIVDAKMIATLKPEEGVSCESCHGPGSLYKSMSVMKSREQSIAKGLIIPDEALCKTCHNEESPTFKGFDFAEYSAKIAHPNPLAK
;
A
#
# COMPACT_ATOMS: atom_id res chain seq x y z
N MET A 1 54.16 -53.38 8.30
CA MET A 1 54.02 -52.11 7.56
C MET A 1 52.51 -51.74 7.58
N ASN A 2 52.14 -50.70 8.39
CA ASN A 2 50.76 -50.35 8.68
C ASN A 2 50.23 -49.38 7.65
N SER A 3 49.24 -49.83 6.88
CA SER A 3 48.56 -49.02 5.96
C SER A 3 47.34 -48.27 6.66
N LYS A 4 47.54 -47.01 6.98
CA LYS A 4 46.49 -46.19 7.58
C LYS A 4 45.43 -45.83 6.51
N LYS A 5 44.22 -46.37 6.64
CA LYS A 5 43.06 -46.00 5.83
C LYS A 5 42.56 -44.63 6.29
N LEU A 6 42.77 -43.64 5.42
CA LEU A 6 42.22 -42.29 5.59
C LEU A 6 40.76 -42.30 5.11
N ILE A 7 39.83 -42.26 6.04
CA ILE A 7 38.39 -42.13 5.73
C ILE A 7 38.12 -40.66 5.52
N PHE A 8 37.87 -40.25 4.27
CA PHE A 8 37.36 -38.93 3.91
C PHE A 8 35.86 -38.90 4.21
N LEU A 9 35.46 -38.26 5.30
CA LEU A 9 34.08 -37.88 5.57
C LEU A 9 33.75 -36.67 4.71
N LEU A 10 33.11 -36.89 3.52
CA LEU A 10 32.44 -35.84 2.76
C LEU A 10 31.17 -35.44 3.52
N GLY A 11 31.25 -34.35 4.27
CA GLY A 11 30.07 -33.69 4.81
C GLY A 11 29.26 -33.06 3.67
N VAL A 12 28.15 -33.68 3.30
CA VAL A 12 27.17 -33.09 2.40
C VAL A 12 26.44 -31.97 3.15
N MET A 13 26.89 -30.73 2.92
CA MET A 13 26.23 -29.54 3.42
C MET A 13 24.98 -29.30 2.54
N ILE A 14 23.82 -29.79 2.98
CA ILE A 14 22.55 -29.51 2.33
C ILE A 14 22.24 -28.04 2.60
N LEU A 15 22.58 -27.17 1.65
CA LEU A 15 22.08 -25.81 1.57
C LEU A 15 20.56 -25.90 1.32
N ALA A 16 19.77 -25.81 2.39
CA ALA A 16 18.32 -25.59 2.27
C ALA A 16 18.10 -24.20 1.66
N THR A 17 18.06 -24.13 0.33
CA THR A 17 17.59 -22.97 -0.40
C THR A 17 16.09 -22.87 -0.16
N GLY A 18 15.71 -22.22 0.94
CA GLY A 18 14.33 -21.82 1.14
C GLY A 18 13.92 -20.94 -0.02
N THR A 19 13.08 -21.43 -0.91
CA THR A 19 12.41 -20.60 -1.92
C THR A 19 11.55 -19.61 -1.15
N LEU A 20 12.01 -18.35 -1.01
CA LEU A 20 11.13 -17.25 -0.66
C LEU A 20 10.07 -17.20 -1.75
N ALA A 21 8.89 -17.78 -1.48
CA ALA A 21 7.75 -17.61 -2.35
C ALA A 21 7.44 -16.12 -2.41
N ALA A 22 7.69 -15.49 -3.55
CA ALA A 22 7.36 -14.11 -3.78
C ALA A 22 5.86 -13.93 -3.50
N GLN A 23 5.52 -13.10 -2.50
CA GLN A 23 4.13 -12.86 -2.17
C GLN A 23 3.47 -12.13 -3.33
N ASN A 24 2.41 -12.71 -3.88
CA ASN A 24 1.70 -12.13 -5.01
C ASN A 24 0.70 -11.07 -4.52
N PHE A 25 1.21 -9.90 -4.18
CA PHE A 25 0.42 -8.75 -3.77
C PHE A 25 -0.43 -8.24 -4.93
N LYS A 26 -1.70 -7.89 -4.66
CA LYS A 26 -2.60 -7.27 -5.64
C LYS A 26 -3.32 -6.08 -5.03
N TYR A 27 -3.50 -5.05 -5.84
CA TYR A 27 -4.33 -3.89 -5.54
C TYR A 27 -5.80 -4.23 -5.84
N ILE A 28 -6.64 -4.10 -4.85
CA ILE A 28 -8.03 -4.60 -4.88
C ILE A 28 -9.08 -3.48 -4.91
N GLY A 29 -8.66 -2.22 -4.75
CA GLY A 29 -9.53 -1.04 -4.77
C GLY A 29 -10.28 -0.80 -3.46
N ALA A 30 -10.67 0.46 -3.28
CA ALA A 30 -11.29 0.96 -2.07
C ALA A 30 -12.64 0.30 -1.74
N ASP A 31 -13.40 -0.15 -2.75
CA ASP A 31 -14.68 -0.84 -2.53
C ASP A 31 -14.52 -2.13 -1.70
N LYS A 32 -13.37 -2.79 -1.78
CA LYS A 32 -13.10 -3.98 -0.95
C LYS A 32 -12.81 -3.62 0.50
N CYS A 33 -12.32 -2.41 0.76
CA CYS A 33 -12.09 -1.89 2.11
C CYS A 33 -13.40 -1.43 2.75
N LYS A 34 -14.32 -0.84 1.95
CA LYS A 34 -15.62 -0.32 2.37
C LYS A 34 -16.42 -1.31 3.22
N MET A 35 -16.38 -2.59 2.89
CA MET A 35 -17.16 -3.63 3.58
C MET A 35 -16.97 -3.64 5.10
N CYS A 36 -15.77 -3.31 5.57
CA CYS A 36 -15.43 -3.28 7.00
C CYS A 36 -15.15 -1.87 7.51
N HIS A 37 -14.60 -0.98 6.67
CA HIS A 37 -14.12 0.35 7.04
C HIS A 37 -15.14 1.46 6.80
N ASN A 38 -16.43 1.12 6.62
CA ASN A 38 -17.54 2.08 6.49
C ASN A 38 -18.49 2.07 7.69
N LYS A 39 -18.07 1.51 8.82
CA LYS A 39 -18.93 1.38 10.00
C LYS A 39 -18.67 2.52 10.98
N PRO A 40 -19.74 3.16 11.54
CA PRO A 40 -19.60 4.25 12.50
C PRO A 40 -18.76 3.88 13.73
N ASP A 41 -18.98 2.70 14.28
CA ASP A 41 -18.25 2.17 15.44
C ASP A 41 -16.75 1.95 15.18
N LYS A 42 -16.34 1.91 13.90
CA LYS A 42 -14.93 1.75 13.47
C LYS A 42 -14.28 3.02 12.96
N GLY A 43 -15.00 4.14 12.91
CA GLY A 43 -14.48 5.44 12.52
C GLY A 43 -14.71 5.85 11.07
N GLU A 44 -15.50 5.10 10.29
CA GLU A 44 -15.94 5.44 8.93
C GLU A 44 -14.81 5.83 7.96
N GLN A 45 -13.68 5.13 8.00
CA GLN A 45 -12.48 5.46 7.25
C GLN A 45 -12.78 5.63 5.75
N TYR A 46 -13.61 4.73 5.18
CA TYR A 46 -13.99 4.81 3.77
C TYR A 46 -14.76 6.10 3.45
N ASN A 47 -15.75 6.48 4.28
CA ASN A 47 -16.54 7.70 4.04
C ASN A 47 -15.67 8.95 4.15
N LYS A 48 -14.79 9.01 5.15
CA LYS A 48 -13.85 10.13 5.32
C LYS A 48 -12.91 10.26 4.12
N TRP A 49 -12.32 9.16 3.67
CA TRP A 49 -11.51 9.15 2.47
C TRP A 49 -12.32 9.57 1.24
N LYS A 50 -13.51 9.00 1.04
CA LYS A 50 -14.34 9.26 -0.13
C LYS A 50 -14.78 10.72 -0.24
N ALA A 51 -15.01 11.39 0.89
CA ALA A 51 -15.31 12.82 0.94
C ALA A 51 -14.07 13.70 0.79
N GLY A 52 -12.88 13.15 0.94
CA GLY A 52 -11.62 13.88 0.94
C GLY A 52 -11.05 14.14 -0.46
N PRO A 53 -10.00 15.00 -0.53
CA PRO A 53 -9.38 15.39 -1.80
C PRO A 53 -8.69 14.22 -2.51
N HIS A 54 -8.14 13.25 -1.79
CA HIS A 54 -7.44 12.12 -2.37
C HIS A 54 -8.35 11.23 -3.24
N ALA A 55 -9.55 10.90 -2.77
CA ALA A 55 -10.52 10.14 -3.56
C ALA A 55 -11.01 10.91 -4.81
N ASN A 56 -10.93 12.23 -4.76
CA ASN A 56 -11.37 13.14 -5.81
C ASN A 56 -10.19 13.71 -6.62
N ALA A 57 -8.98 13.18 -6.46
CA ALA A 57 -7.78 13.72 -7.08
C ALA A 57 -7.87 13.79 -8.61
N MET A 58 -8.49 12.79 -9.25
CA MET A 58 -8.69 12.80 -10.71
C MET A 58 -9.62 13.92 -11.19
N SER A 59 -10.57 14.36 -10.38
CA SER A 59 -11.52 15.42 -10.77
C SER A 59 -10.90 16.83 -10.78
N SER A 60 -9.70 16.99 -10.25
CA SER A 60 -8.95 18.24 -10.30
C SER A 60 -8.12 18.41 -11.58
N LEU A 61 -8.06 17.37 -12.42
CA LEU A 61 -7.34 17.37 -13.69
C LEU A 61 -8.27 17.73 -14.86
N SER A 62 -7.73 18.47 -15.83
CA SER A 62 -8.35 18.62 -17.15
C SER A 62 -8.36 17.29 -17.91
N ALA A 63 -9.09 17.24 -19.03
CA ALA A 63 -9.16 16.04 -19.87
C ALA A 63 -7.80 15.64 -20.48
N GLU A 64 -6.92 16.60 -20.71
CA GLU A 64 -5.57 16.42 -21.19
C GLU A 64 -4.63 15.92 -20.08
N GLU A 65 -4.68 16.57 -18.92
CA GLU A 65 -3.89 16.19 -17.73
C GLU A 65 -4.24 14.79 -17.22
N ALA A 66 -5.51 14.41 -17.33
CA ALA A 66 -5.98 13.07 -16.97
C ALA A 66 -5.43 11.94 -17.87
N LYS A 67 -4.67 12.29 -18.91
CA LYS A 67 -3.96 11.36 -19.80
C LYS A 67 -2.44 11.47 -19.67
N ASP A 68 -1.95 12.52 -19.00
CA ASP A 68 -0.51 12.74 -18.83
C ASP A 68 0.03 11.90 -17.66
N PRO A 69 0.98 10.97 -17.91
CA PRO A 69 1.62 10.18 -16.86
C PRO A 69 2.27 11.03 -15.76
N LYS A 70 2.71 12.25 -16.08
CA LYS A 70 3.31 13.18 -15.11
C LYS A 70 2.28 13.67 -14.07
N CYS A 71 1.05 13.88 -14.50
CA CYS A 71 -0.05 14.24 -13.60
C CYS A 71 -0.57 13.00 -12.86
N LEU A 72 -0.79 11.93 -13.61
CA LEU A 72 -1.36 10.68 -13.09
C LEU A 72 -0.54 10.05 -11.97
N LYS A 73 0.80 10.21 -11.97
CA LYS A 73 1.67 9.66 -10.91
C LYS A 73 1.31 10.13 -9.50
N CYS A 74 0.68 11.32 -9.37
CA CYS A 74 0.24 11.88 -8.09
C CYS A 74 -1.28 11.81 -7.92
N HIS A 75 -2.03 11.64 -9.01
CA HIS A 75 -3.49 11.73 -8.99
C HIS A 75 -4.22 10.39 -9.12
N SER A 76 -3.52 9.29 -9.48
CA SER A 76 -4.14 7.97 -9.64
C SER A 76 -3.26 6.83 -9.16
N THR A 77 -3.69 6.10 -8.15
CA THR A 77 -3.01 4.88 -7.68
C THR A 77 -2.84 3.86 -8.80
N ALA A 78 -3.86 3.68 -9.63
CA ALA A 78 -3.82 2.71 -10.73
C ALA A 78 -2.78 3.05 -11.80
N ALA A 79 -2.39 4.32 -11.92
CA ALA A 79 -1.42 4.74 -12.92
C ALA A 79 0.05 4.50 -12.51
N ILE A 80 0.32 4.33 -11.21
CA ILE A 80 1.69 4.16 -10.69
C ILE A 80 2.06 2.73 -10.32
N VAL A 81 1.08 1.83 -10.31
CA VAL A 81 1.32 0.42 -9.98
C VAL A 81 1.42 -0.43 -11.25
N ASP A 82 2.23 -1.50 -11.19
CA ASP A 82 2.30 -2.45 -12.30
C ASP A 82 0.90 -3.02 -12.58
N ALA A 83 0.45 -2.95 -13.83
CA ALA A 83 -0.85 -3.46 -14.26
C ALA A 83 -1.07 -4.94 -13.87
N LYS A 84 0.01 -5.73 -13.81
CA LYS A 84 -0.04 -7.13 -13.34
C LYS A 84 -0.41 -7.24 -11.86
N MET A 85 -0.21 -6.19 -11.06
CA MET A 85 -0.58 -6.15 -9.65
C MET A 85 -2.01 -5.64 -9.43
N ILE A 86 -2.69 -5.13 -10.44
CA ILE A 86 -4.07 -4.66 -10.33
C ILE A 86 -5.03 -5.86 -10.44
N ALA A 87 -5.87 -6.04 -9.42
CA ALA A 87 -6.97 -7.00 -9.46
C ALA A 87 -8.30 -6.30 -9.77
N THR A 88 -8.69 -5.32 -8.95
CA THR A 88 -9.96 -4.59 -9.08
C THR A 88 -9.86 -3.10 -8.78
N LEU A 89 -8.66 -2.57 -8.57
CA LEU A 89 -8.41 -1.14 -8.43
C LEU A 89 -8.75 -0.42 -9.75
N LYS A 90 -9.42 0.73 -9.65
CA LYS A 90 -9.86 1.52 -10.80
C LYS A 90 -9.13 2.87 -10.85
N PRO A 91 -8.82 3.40 -12.05
CA PRO A 91 -8.20 4.72 -12.19
C PRO A 91 -9.03 5.85 -11.54
N GLU A 92 -10.35 5.75 -11.62
CA GLU A 92 -11.28 6.77 -11.09
C GLU A 92 -11.33 6.83 -9.55
N GLU A 93 -10.70 5.90 -8.86
CA GLU A 93 -10.56 5.96 -7.40
C GLU A 93 -9.60 7.07 -6.95
N GLY A 94 -8.85 7.67 -7.88
CA GLY A 94 -7.88 8.69 -7.57
C GLY A 94 -6.72 8.13 -6.73
N VAL A 95 -6.34 8.86 -5.67
CA VAL A 95 -5.40 8.36 -4.66
C VAL A 95 -6.17 7.47 -3.68
N SER A 96 -6.18 6.17 -3.99
CA SER A 96 -6.95 5.14 -3.27
C SER A 96 -6.36 4.84 -1.89
N CYS A 97 -7.12 4.12 -1.07
CA CYS A 97 -6.66 3.61 0.23
C CYS A 97 -5.30 2.91 0.13
N GLU A 98 -5.10 2.17 -0.94
CA GLU A 98 -3.90 1.37 -1.17
C GLU A 98 -2.66 2.18 -1.60
N SER A 99 -2.81 3.47 -1.96
CA SER A 99 -1.66 4.37 -2.12
C SER A 99 -0.91 4.56 -0.82
N CYS A 100 -1.66 4.64 0.29
CA CYS A 100 -1.09 4.87 1.62
C CYS A 100 -0.89 3.58 2.40
N HIS A 101 -1.77 2.59 2.19
CA HIS A 101 -1.80 1.37 2.99
C HIS A 101 -1.26 0.12 2.27
N GLY A 102 -0.77 0.27 1.03
CA GLY A 102 -0.23 -0.85 0.25
C GLY A 102 -1.30 -1.82 -0.28
N PRO A 103 -0.89 -2.82 -1.08
CA PRO A 103 -1.79 -3.73 -1.79
C PRO A 103 -2.57 -4.65 -0.84
N GLY A 104 -3.90 -4.50 -0.80
CA GLY A 104 -4.79 -5.08 0.20
C GLY A 104 -5.06 -6.57 0.09
N SER A 105 -4.70 -7.22 -1.01
CA SER A 105 -5.15 -8.59 -1.30
C SER A 105 -4.84 -9.61 -0.22
N LEU A 106 -3.67 -9.51 0.42
CA LEU A 106 -3.20 -10.50 1.40
C LEU A 106 -3.55 -10.14 2.84
N TYR A 107 -3.82 -8.85 3.16
CA TYR A 107 -4.15 -8.45 4.53
C TYR A 107 -5.61 -8.10 4.77
N LYS A 108 -6.46 -8.01 3.73
CA LYS A 108 -7.88 -7.62 3.86
C LYS A 108 -8.75 -8.55 4.71
N SER A 109 -8.31 -9.79 4.97
CA SER A 109 -9.12 -10.74 5.75
C SER A 109 -9.20 -10.31 7.21
N MET A 110 -10.36 -10.54 7.85
CA MET A 110 -10.60 -10.16 9.23
C MET A 110 -9.60 -10.82 10.20
N SER A 111 -9.17 -12.04 9.91
CA SER A 111 -8.18 -12.76 10.73
C SER A 111 -6.83 -12.06 10.74
N VAL A 112 -6.37 -11.57 9.58
CA VAL A 112 -5.11 -10.84 9.45
C VAL A 112 -5.25 -9.42 10.00
N MET A 113 -6.33 -8.69 9.67
CA MET A 113 -6.55 -7.31 10.09
C MET A 113 -6.67 -7.12 11.62
N LYS A 114 -6.95 -8.17 12.38
CA LYS A 114 -6.93 -8.13 13.85
C LYS A 114 -5.52 -8.04 14.44
N SER A 115 -4.48 -8.35 13.68
CA SER A 115 -3.09 -8.25 14.08
C SER A 115 -2.35 -7.28 13.19
N ARG A 116 -1.89 -6.16 13.78
CA ARG A 116 -1.07 -5.16 13.07
C ARG A 116 0.21 -5.79 12.49
N GLU A 117 0.86 -6.64 13.27
CA GLU A 117 2.08 -7.34 12.85
C GLU A 117 1.83 -8.23 11.64
N GLN A 118 0.78 -9.07 11.69
CA GLN A 118 0.42 -9.92 10.55
C GLN A 118 0.02 -9.10 9.32
N SER A 119 -0.68 -8.00 9.51
CA SER A 119 -1.07 -7.11 8.41
C SER A 119 0.15 -6.51 7.72
N ILE A 120 1.14 -6.04 8.49
CA ILE A 120 2.41 -5.52 7.95
C ILE A 120 3.17 -6.63 7.21
N ALA A 121 3.29 -7.82 7.79
CA ALA A 121 3.93 -8.96 7.14
C ALA A 121 3.21 -9.38 5.84
N LYS A 122 1.95 -8.98 5.64
CA LYS A 122 1.13 -9.22 4.45
C LYS A 122 0.99 -8.00 3.54
N GLY A 123 1.83 -6.98 3.72
CA GLY A 123 1.93 -5.84 2.82
C GLY A 123 1.18 -4.58 3.26
N LEU A 124 0.64 -4.53 4.49
CA LEU A 124 0.12 -3.27 5.03
C LEU A 124 1.26 -2.28 5.25
N ILE A 125 1.14 -1.10 4.66
CA ILE A 125 2.01 0.04 4.90
C ILE A 125 1.38 0.93 5.98
N ILE A 126 2.19 1.42 6.90
CA ILE A 126 1.82 2.49 7.82
C ILE A 126 2.36 3.78 7.21
N PRO A 127 1.51 4.71 6.76
CA PRO A 127 1.95 5.92 6.09
C PRO A 127 2.83 6.78 6.98
N ASP A 128 3.90 7.31 6.40
CA ASP A 128 4.81 8.25 7.02
C ASP A 128 5.01 9.50 6.13
N GLU A 129 5.81 10.43 6.59
CA GLU A 129 6.11 11.66 5.85
C GLU A 129 6.79 11.38 4.51
N ALA A 130 7.69 10.41 4.45
CA ALA A 130 8.40 10.07 3.22
C ALA A 130 7.43 9.59 2.13
N LEU A 131 6.44 8.77 2.50
CA LEU A 131 5.40 8.34 1.58
C LEU A 131 4.56 9.52 1.08
N CYS A 132 4.17 10.44 1.95
CA CYS A 132 3.40 11.63 1.54
C CYS A 132 4.19 12.49 0.54
N LYS A 133 5.48 12.67 0.77
CA LYS A 133 6.37 13.47 -0.08
C LYS A 133 6.65 12.86 -1.45
N THR A 134 6.25 11.63 -1.73
CA THR A 134 6.32 11.06 -3.09
C THR A 134 5.44 11.82 -4.08
N CYS A 135 4.37 12.48 -3.58
CA CYS A 135 3.46 13.30 -4.39
C CYS A 135 3.44 14.78 -3.92
N HIS A 136 3.56 15.04 -2.62
CA HIS A 136 3.59 16.40 -2.06
C HIS A 136 5.01 16.99 -2.09
N ASN A 137 5.47 17.36 -3.28
CA ASN A 137 6.82 17.88 -3.53
C ASN A 137 6.83 18.94 -4.65
N GLU A 138 7.99 19.48 -4.98
CA GLU A 138 8.19 20.56 -5.95
C GLU A 138 7.88 20.21 -7.41
N GLU A 139 7.66 18.94 -7.73
CA GLU A 139 7.21 18.53 -9.06
C GLU A 139 5.75 18.89 -9.34
N SER A 140 4.98 19.17 -8.29
CA SER A 140 3.63 19.69 -8.45
C SER A 140 3.66 21.18 -8.76
N PRO A 141 3.03 21.66 -9.83
CA PRO A 141 2.99 23.07 -10.19
C PRO A 141 2.24 23.93 -9.16
N THR A 142 1.49 23.32 -8.28
CA THR A 142 0.71 24.00 -7.22
C THR A 142 1.34 23.85 -5.82
N PHE A 143 2.55 23.27 -5.74
CA PHE A 143 3.22 23.03 -4.46
C PHE A 143 3.54 24.35 -3.73
N LYS A 144 3.15 24.44 -2.47
CA LYS A 144 3.39 25.60 -1.60
C LYS A 144 4.04 25.22 -0.28
N GLY A 145 4.72 24.07 -0.25
CA GLY A 145 5.26 23.47 0.96
C GLY A 145 4.35 22.35 1.50
N PHE A 146 4.91 21.53 2.36
CA PHE A 146 4.22 20.41 2.98
C PHE A 146 4.66 20.25 4.43
N ASP A 147 3.74 20.42 5.36
CA ASP A 147 3.90 20.10 6.78
C ASP A 147 3.15 18.79 7.07
N PHE A 148 3.91 17.77 7.47
CA PHE A 148 3.34 16.44 7.68
C PHE A 148 2.31 16.42 8.82
N ALA A 149 2.57 17.12 9.92
CA ALA A 149 1.66 17.13 11.06
C ALA A 149 0.32 17.80 10.71
N GLU A 150 0.38 18.94 10.02
CA GLU A 150 -0.81 19.66 9.57
C GLU A 150 -1.62 18.85 8.53
N TYR A 151 -0.96 18.35 7.50
CA TYR A 151 -1.65 17.66 6.39
C TYR A 151 -2.17 16.29 6.77
N SER A 152 -1.42 15.52 7.57
CA SER A 152 -1.88 14.22 8.06
C SER A 152 -3.09 14.35 8.98
N ALA A 153 -3.15 15.40 9.82
CA ALA A 153 -4.32 15.67 10.67
C ALA A 153 -5.61 15.90 9.86
N LYS A 154 -5.51 16.56 8.69
CA LYS A 154 -6.66 16.85 7.82
C LYS A 154 -7.29 15.59 7.19
N ILE A 155 -6.50 14.53 7.00
CA ILE A 155 -6.95 13.28 6.37
C ILE A 155 -7.04 12.11 7.36
N ALA A 156 -6.75 12.35 8.62
CA ALA A 156 -6.75 11.31 9.65
C ALA A 156 -8.14 10.66 9.78
N HIS A 157 -8.14 9.35 9.77
CA HIS A 157 -9.34 8.53 9.93
C HIS A 157 -9.07 7.34 10.89
N PRO A 158 -8.74 7.65 12.17
CA PRO A 158 -8.36 6.62 13.13
C PRO A 158 -9.53 5.65 13.39
N ASN A 159 -9.17 4.42 13.72
CA ASN A 159 -10.13 3.47 14.27
C ASN A 159 -10.26 3.75 15.79
N PRO A 160 -11.41 4.16 16.29
CA PRO A 160 -11.59 4.44 17.71
C PRO A 160 -11.45 3.20 18.60
N LEU A 161 -11.53 2.00 18.03
CA LEU A 161 -11.35 0.73 18.74
C LEU A 161 -9.89 0.23 18.70
N ALA A 162 -8.99 0.89 17.96
CA ALA A 162 -7.58 0.53 17.95
C ALA A 162 -6.94 0.95 19.29
N LYS A 163 -6.35 -0.01 19.99
CA LYS A 163 -5.55 0.20 21.20
C LYS A 163 -4.07 0.29 20.84
#